data_7ae833d43e2eeda8b6675c5cb3759f48
#
_entry.id   7ae833d43e2eeda8b6675c5cb3759f48
#
_cell.length_a   1.000
_cell.length_b   1.000
_cell.length_c   1.000
_cell.angle_alpha   90.00
_cell.angle_beta   90.00
_cell.angle_gamma   90.00
#
_symmetry.space_group_name_H-M   'P 1'
#
loop_
_entity.id
_entity.type
_entity.pdbx_description
1 polymer ?
#
loop_
_entity_poly.entity_id
_entity_poly.type
_entity_poly.pdbx_seq_one_letter_code
_entity_poly.pdbx_strand_id
1 'polypeptide(L)'
;DDTTGRLRTQLATDTASTQLNLGHLIHQADNYRGSFRGTGWELRTDAWGALRAGKGLLLSTYYGVAPGGQPEPAGDNAAGIALLKQAQGFADTFNQAAQTHQTVQMVAAKGNQTLNDASNQSNLDEKLPPLAAMLKKASGQVNSIDGSEDGTGEKVPHSTAPLVSVAVQAGLGMTAADGLHVAAGETAHFATGRDMHVAVDESLSVHSGQAIGMLAGAVGAGDGNTGIKLYAGQGDVDVQAQSDQITLAAKELMRLIAANGHVDFAAAKSIELCTEGGASLKIEGGNITFACPGKISIKAASKSFTGPTSLSRDMPAWSKTQFDEKFVITDELTGKPIKNQPYKITLPNNQVIEGITNEQGETQLAKSSSIDKIKLQLKPKNKS
;
A
#
# COMPACT_ATOMS: atom_id res chain seq x y z
N ASP A 1 1.61 50.58 2.94
CA ASP A 1 0.86 51.33 1.95
C ASP A 1 -0.65 51.14 2.22
N ASP A 2 -1.33 52.23 2.46
CA ASP A 2 -2.72 52.32 2.90
C ASP A 2 -3.66 52.86 1.81
N THR A 3 -3.26 52.87 0.54
CA THR A 3 -4.07 53.31 -0.58
C THR A 3 -5.36 52.52 -0.65
N THR A 4 -6.50 53.19 -0.61
CA THR A 4 -7.85 52.58 -0.67
C THR A 4 -7.96 51.59 -1.83
N GLY A 5 -8.39 50.38 -1.55
CA GLY A 5 -8.50 49.27 -2.52
C GLY A 5 -7.17 48.64 -2.95
N ARG A 6 -6.04 49.13 -2.41
CA ARG A 6 -4.67 48.61 -2.72
C ARG A 6 -3.84 48.48 -1.46
N LEU A 7 -4.45 48.17 -0.33
CA LEU A 7 -3.76 47.99 0.94
C LEU A 7 -2.74 46.86 0.84
N ARG A 8 -1.51 47.14 1.32
CA ARG A 8 -0.42 46.16 1.32
C ARG A 8 0.56 46.39 2.46
N THR A 9 1.12 45.29 2.94
CA THR A 9 2.24 45.27 3.88
C THR A 9 3.35 44.39 3.32
N GLN A 10 4.58 44.83 3.43
CA GLN A 10 5.73 44.05 3.03
C GLN A 10 6.79 44.08 4.15
N LEU A 11 7.26 42.91 4.53
CA LEU A 11 8.47 42.72 5.34
C LEU A 11 9.53 42.12 4.42
N ALA A 12 10.65 42.80 4.24
CA ALA A 12 11.67 42.36 3.29
C ALA A 12 13.08 42.56 3.85
N THR A 13 13.98 41.73 3.38
CA THR A 13 15.43 41.90 3.55
C THR A 13 16.12 41.72 2.20
N ASP A 14 17.15 42.47 1.94
CA ASP A 14 17.94 42.39 0.70
C ASP A 14 18.72 41.06 0.61
N THR A 15 19.00 40.45 1.75
CA THR A 15 19.67 39.13 1.78
C THR A 15 18.76 38.06 1.20
N ALA A 16 19.17 37.48 0.06
CA ALA A 16 18.45 36.45 -0.66
C ALA A 16 17.01 36.86 -1.03
N SER A 17 16.72 38.14 -1.20
CA SER A 17 15.41 38.69 -1.56
C SER A 17 14.25 38.08 -0.73
N THR A 18 14.51 37.87 0.57
CA THR A 18 13.50 37.23 1.45
C THR A 18 12.39 38.22 1.78
N GLN A 19 11.14 37.81 1.54
CA GLN A 19 9.98 38.68 1.65
C GLN A 19 8.76 37.98 2.18
N LEU A 20 7.96 38.67 3.02
CA LEU A 20 6.58 38.39 3.31
C LEU A 20 5.74 39.56 2.77
N ASN A 21 4.93 39.28 1.75
CA ASN A 21 4.05 40.25 1.12
C ASN A 21 2.60 39.94 1.47
N LEU A 22 1.81 40.92 1.88
CA LEU A 22 0.44 40.78 2.30
C LEU A 22 -0.46 41.78 1.56
N GLY A 23 -1.64 41.34 1.10
CA GLY A 23 -2.68 42.19 0.50
C GLY A 23 -2.50 42.37 -1.00
N HIS A 24 -2.41 43.57 -1.50
CA HIS A 24 -2.29 43.89 -2.92
C HIS A 24 -0.83 43.75 -3.38
N LEU A 25 -0.51 42.64 -4.03
CA LEU A 25 0.83 42.25 -4.46
C LEU A 25 1.21 42.99 -5.75
N ILE A 26 2.39 43.61 -5.77
CA ILE A 26 2.94 44.32 -6.95
C ILE A 26 4.41 43.97 -7.16
N HIS A 27 4.91 44.21 -8.35
CA HIS A 27 6.34 44.33 -8.56
C HIS A 27 6.83 45.63 -7.88
N GLN A 28 7.87 45.52 -7.08
CA GLN A 28 8.51 46.68 -6.46
C GLN A 28 10.02 46.58 -6.66
N ALA A 29 10.58 47.65 -7.18
CA ALA A 29 12.03 47.88 -7.23
C ALA A 29 12.28 49.32 -6.81
N ASP A 30 13.22 49.55 -5.93
CA ASP A 30 13.59 50.87 -5.41
C ASP A 30 12.37 51.71 -5.01
N ASN A 31 11.73 52.16 -4.56
CA ASN A 31 10.52 52.96 -4.29
C ASN A 31 9.54 53.08 -5.46
N TYR A 32 9.72 52.33 -6.57
CA TYR A 32 8.84 52.35 -7.69
C TYR A 32 7.74 51.27 -7.57
N ARG A 33 6.49 51.66 -7.74
CA ARG A 33 5.35 50.75 -7.81
C ARG A 33 5.23 50.19 -9.23
N GLY A 34 5.52 48.91 -9.40
CA GLY A 34 5.36 48.20 -10.66
C GLY A 34 3.99 47.60 -10.87
N SER A 35 3.90 46.66 -11.78
CA SER A 35 2.66 46.00 -12.18
C SER A 35 2.06 45.13 -11.06
N PHE A 36 0.73 44.95 -11.12
CA PHE A 36 -0.01 44.07 -10.24
C PHE A 36 0.39 42.60 -10.43
N ARG A 37 0.56 41.85 -9.32
CA ARG A 37 0.93 40.44 -9.29
C ARG A 37 -0.14 39.53 -8.69
N GLY A 38 -1.13 40.08 -7.99
CA GLY A 38 -2.19 39.32 -7.35
C GLY A 38 -2.64 39.92 -6.01
N THR A 39 -3.58 39.24 -5.36
CA THR A 39 -4.05 39.59 -4.01
C THR A 39 -3.94 38.37 -3.09
N GLY A 40 -3.50 38.60 -1.86
CA GLY A 40 -3.34 37.55 -0.86
C GLY A 40 -2.04 37.67 -0.10
N TRP A 41 -1.34 36.57 0.10
CA TRP A 41 -0.03 36.57 0.74
C TRP A 41 1.00 35.79 -0.09
N GLU A 42 2.24 36.19 0.00
CA GLU A 42 3.39 35.51 -0.60
C GLU A 42 4.54 35.50 0.40
N LEU A 43 5.07 34.30 0.68
CA LEU A 43 6.34 34.10 1.39
C LEU A 43 7.37 33.64 0.36
N ARG A 44 8.42 34.42 0.17
CA ARG A 44 9.41 34.20 -0.88
C ARG A 44 10.83 34.33 -0.33
N THR A 45 11.77 33.53 -0.86
CA THR A 45 13.21 33.67 -0.69
C THR A 45 13.91 33.05 -1.90
N ASP A 46 15.07 33.62 -2.29
CA ASP A 46 15.95 33.05 -3.32
C ASP A 46 16.99 32.09 -2.70
N ALA A 47 16.92 31.82 -1.38
CA ALA A 47 17.74 30.88 -0.65
C ALA A 47 16.90 29.73 -0.07
N TRP A 48 17.21 29.29 1.13
CA TRP A 48 16.57 28.15 1.78
C TRP A 48 15.29 28.58 2.52
N GLY A 49 14.19 27.84 2.29
CA GLY A 49 12.95 28.02 3.02
C GLY A 49 12.64 26.80 3.89
N ALA A 50 12.07 27.01 5.09
CA ALA A 50 11.57 25.95 5.95
C ALA A 50 10.25 26.37 6.60
N LEU A 51 9.25 25.49 6.54
CA LEU A 51 7.98 25.63 7.27
C LEU A 51 7.91 24.52 8.31
N ARG A 52 7.97 24.85 9.60
CA ARG A 52 8.04 23.87 10.70
C ARG A 52 7.01 24.20 11.77
N ALA A 53 6.28 23.19 12.22
CA ALA A 53 5.34 23.31 13.33
C ALA A 53 5.43 22.06 14.21
N GLY A 54 5.86 22.19 15.47
CA GLY A 54 6.12 21.06 16.37
C GLY A 54 4.88 20.29 16.80
N LYS A 55 3.70 20.91 16.76
CA LYS A 55 2.42 20.26 17.14
C LYS A 55 1.53 19.85 15.97
N GLY A 56 1.92 20.16 14.73
CA GLY A 56 1.18 19.85 13.51
C GLY A 56 1.07 21.04 12.57
N LEU A 57 0.72 20.77 11.30
CA LEU A 57 0.56 21.75 10.24
C LEU A 57 -0.71 21.47 9.46
N LEU A 58 -1.57 22.48 9.30
CA LEU A 58 -2.76 22.42 8.46
C LEU A 58 -2.58 23.34 7.24
N LEU A 59 -2.68 22.74 6.04
CA LEU A 59 -2.78 23.46 4.77
C LEU A 59 -4.17 23.22 4.21
N SER A 60 -4.99 24.29 4.08
CA SER A 60 -6.38 24.15 3.65
C SER A 60 -6.76 25.23 2.66
N THR A 61 -7.59 24.86 1.67
CA THR A 61 -8.30 25.79 0.78
C THR A 61 -9.78 25.96 1.18
N TYR A 62 -10.22 25.30 2.25
CA TYR A 62 -11.52 25.57 2.82
C TYR A 62 -11.46 26.88 3.59
N TYR A 63 -12.41 27.75 3.31
CA TYR A 63 -12.55 29.02 3.98
C TYR A 63 -13.58 28.85 5.11
N GLY A 64 -13.09 28.87 6.34
CA GLY A 64 -13.91 28.74 7.53
C GLY A 64 -14.40 30.09 8.02
N VAL A 65 -15.72 30.32 7.98
CA VAL A 65 -16.37 31.44 8.63
C VAL A 65 -17.45 30.90 9.54
N ALA A 66 -17.26 31.05 10.84
CA ALA A 66 -18.27 30.72 11.83
C ALA A 66 -19.55 31.55 11.68
N PRO A 67 -20.71 31.07 12.17
CA PRO A 67 -21.91 31.88 12.26
C PRO A 67 -21.61 33.20 12.98
N GLY A 68 -21.93 34.33 12.34
CA GLY A 68 -21.60 35.67 12.84
C GLY A 68 -20.37 36.33 12.18
N GLY A 69 -19.75 35.68 11.19
CA GLY A 69 -18.68 36.27 10.37
C GLY A 69 -17.30 36.27 11.02
N GLN A 70 -17.14 35.63 12.16
CA GLN A 70 -15.84 35.48 12.81
C GLN A 70 -15.02 34.33 12.14
N PRO A 71 -13.68 34.43 12.08
CA PRO A 71 -12.85 33.33 11.64
C PRO A 71 -13.03 32.09 12.53
N GLU A 72 -13.06 30.91 11.93
CA GLU A 72 -13.02 29.64 12.67
C GLU A 72 -11.67 29.47 13.40
N PRO A 73 -11.61 28.61 14.43
CA PRO A 73 -10.37 28.30 15.10
C PRO A 73 -9.29 27.83 14.12
N ALA A 74 -8.06 28.30 14.28
CA ALA A 74 -6.95 28.03 13.34
C ALA A 74 -6.65 26.53 13.14
N GLY A 75 -7.00 25.70 14.10
CA GLY A 75 -6.85 24.23 14.02
C GLY A 75 -8.07 23.50 13.50
N ASP A 76 -9.14 24.20 13.10
CA ASP A 76 -10.35 23.56 12.56
C ASP A 76 -10.09 22.95 11.18
N ASN A 77 -10.30 21.64 11.10
CA ASN A 77 -10.16 20.83 9.89
C ASN A 77 -11.39 19.95 9.67
N ALA A 78 -12.58 20.47 9.95
CA ALA A 78 -13.83 19.72 9.84
C ALA A 78 -14.00 19.09 8.44
N ALA A 79 -13.65 19.82 7.38
CA ALA A 79 -13.72 19.33 6.00
C ALA A 79 -12.72 18.17 5.75
N GLY A 80 -11.48 18.31 6.18
CA GLY A 80 -10.48 17.24 6.05
C GLY A 80 -10.87 16.00 6.88
N ILE A 81 -11.43 16.18 8.06
CA ILE A 81 -11.97 15.10 8.90
C ILE A 81 -13.12 14.37 8.21
N ALA A 82 -14.02 15.10 7.54
CA ALA A 82 -15.12 14.51 6.77
C ALA A 82 -14.59 13.62 5.62
N LEU A 83 -13.57 14.07 4.89
CA LEU A 83 -12.91 13.27 3.84
C LEU A 83 -12.22 12.03 4.41
N LEU A 84 -11.55 12.12 5.55
CA LEU A 84 -10.95 10.97 6.23
C LEU A 84 -12.01 9.95 6.69
N LYS A 85 -13.16 10.41 7.19
CA LYS A 85 -14.30 9.53 7.53
C LYS A 85 -14.85 8.82 6.30
N GLN A 86 -14.95 9.51 5.17
CA GLN A 86 -15.37 8.91 3.91
C GLN A 86 -14.38 7.84 3.44
N ALA A 87 -13.08 8.12 3.50
CA ALA A 87 -12.03 7.15 3.17
C ALA A 87 -12.09 5.91 4.07
N GLN A 88 -12.35 6.09 5.36
CA GLN A 88 -12.57 4.98 6.29
C GLN A 88 -13.81 4.16 5.90
N GLY A 89 -14.93 4.81 5.57
CA GLY A 89 -16.14 4.13 5.12
C GLY A 89 -15.93 3.28 3.86
N PHE A 90 -15.16 3.77 2.90
CA PHE A 90 -14.74 2.97 1.73
C PHE A 90 -13.89 1.77 2.14
N ALA A 91 -12.90 1.98 2.98
CA ALA A 91 -12.02 0.92 3.45
C ALA A 91 -12.81 -0.18 4.19
N ASP A 92 -13.76 0.17 5.05
CA ASP A 92 -14.62 -0.77 5.77
C ASP A 92 -15.52 -1.56 4.80
N THR A 93 -16.12 -0.89 3.81
CA THR A 93 -16.98 -1.52 2.79
C THR A 93 -16.19 -2.53 1.96
N PHE A 94 -15.02 -2.14 1.46
CA PHE A 94 -14.20 -3.04 0.64
C PHE A 94 -13.59 -4.17 1.47
N ASN A 95 -13.29 -3.95 2.75
CA ASN A 95 -12.84 -5.00 3.65
C ASN A 95 -13.94 -6.05 3.91
N GLN A 96 -15.19 -5.64 4.09
CA GLN A 96 -16.33 -6.54 4.17
C GLN A 96 -16.51 -7.37 2.88
N ALA A 97 -16.39 -6.71 1.73
CA ALA A 97 -16.43 -7.41 0.45
C ALA A 97 -15.29 -8.43 0.32
N ALA A 98 -14.07 -8.07 0.72
CA ALA A 98 -12.93 -8.99 0.73
C ALA A 98 -13.16 -10.21 1.64
N GLN A 99 -13.77 -10.04 2.81
CA GLN A 99 -14.16 -11.14 3.69
C GLN A 99 -15.20 -12.05 3.03
N THR A 100 -16.25 -11.47 2.45
CA THR A 100 -17.32 -12.22 1.78
C THR A 100 -16.78 -13.07 0.62
N HIS A 101 -15.84 -12.54 -0.14
CA HIS A 101 -15.22 -13.20 -1.29
C HIS A 101 -13.93 -13.95 -0.95
N GLN A 102 -13.60 -14.10 0.33
CA GLN A 102 -12.43 -14.85 0.83
C GLN A 102 -11.10 -14.45 0.18
N THR A 103 -10.94 -13.15 -0.06
CA THR A 103 -9.69 -12.57 -0.61
C THR A 103 -8.91 -11.82 0.46
N VAL A 104 -7.78 -11.21 0.09
CA VAL A 104 -6.89 -10.47 1.00
C VAL A 104 -7.62 -9.28 1.59
N GLN A 105 -7.70 -9.23 2.91
CA GLN A 105 -8.36 -8.15 3.65
C GLN A 105 -7.45 -6.93 3.80
N MET A 106 -8.06 -5.75 3.84
CA MET A 106 -7.36 -4.50 4.13
C MET A 106 -7.19 -4.35 5.64
N VAL A 107 -6.01 -4.65 6.15
CA VAL A 107 -5.71 -4.58 7.59
C VAL A 107 -5.91 -3.17 8.17
N ALA A 108 -5.61 -2.13 7.41
CA ALA A 108 -5.81 -0.73 7.79
C ALA A 108 -7.28 -0.34 8.03
N ALA A 109 -8.22 -1.17 7.60
CA ALA A 109 -9.66 -0.92 7.60
C ALA A 109 -10.45 -1.78 8.59
N LYS A 110 -9.81 -2.45 9.52
CA LYS A 110 -10.54 -3.20 10.57
C LYS A 110 -11.18 -2.27 11.60
N GLY A 111 -12.02 -1.34 11.15
CA GLY A 111 -12.97 -0.57 11.95
C GLY A 111 -12.51 -0.08 13.34
N ASN A 112 -13.43 0.30 14.18
CA ASN A 112 -13.18 0.67 15.61
C ASN A 112 -12.95 -0.54 16.54
N GLN A 113 -12.63 -1.71 16.02
CA GLN A 113 -12.40 -2.89 16.86
C GLN A 113 -11.03 -2.79 17.53
N THR A 114 -11.02 -2.98 18.82
CA THR A 114 -9.78 -3.11 19.60
C THR A 114 -8.99 -4.30 19.07
N LEU A 115 -7.80 -4.04 18.55
CA LEU A 115 -6.95 -5.07 17.97
C LEU A 115 -6.10 -5.70 19.09
N ASN A 116 -6.17 -7.02 19.17
CA ASN A 116 -5.30 -7.81 20.07
C ASN A 116 -4.01 -8.26 19.38
N ASP A 117 -3.84 -7.95 18.10
CA ASP A 117 -2.70 -8.37 17.28
C ASP A 117 -1.81 -7.17 16.96
N ALA A 118 -0.55 -7.23 17.42
CA ALA A 118 0.45 -6.17 17.24
C ALA A 118 0.72 -5.81 15.77
N SER A 119 0.46 -6.73 14.84
CA SER A 119 0.66 -6.49 13.39
C SER A 119 -0.30 -5.46 12.78
N ASN A 120 -1.38 -5.14 13.48
CA ASN A 120 -2.47 -4.28 13.01
C ASN A 120 -2.61 -2.97 13.81
N GLN A 121 -1.72 -2.75 14.77
CA GLN A 121 -1.74 -1.57 15.63
C GLN A 121 -1.01 -0.41 14.99
N SER A 122 -1.50 0.81 15.22
CA SER A 122 -0.84 2.02 14.77
C SER A 122 0.11 2.56 15.83
N ASN A 123 1.26 3.06 15.41
CA ASN A 123 2.17 3.82 16.28
C ASN A 123 1.52 5.10 16.84
N LEU A 124 0.47 5.64 16.19
CA LEU A 124 -0.31 6.78 16.70
C LEU A 124 -1.25 6.40 17.84
N ASP A 125 -1.79 5.17 17.84
CA ASP A 125 -2.67 4.65 18.88
C ASP A 125 -2.68 3.11 18.80
N GLU A 126 -2.00 2.46 19.75
CA GLU A 126 -1.83 1.01 19.79
C GLU A 126 -3.13 0.19 19.86
N LYS A 127 -4.27 0.85 20.12
CA LYS A 127 -5.59 0.21 20.21
C LYS A 127 -6.38 0.28 18.89
N LEU A 128 -5.86 0.99 17.91
CA LEU A 128 -6.59 1.28 16.67
C LEU A 128 -5.74 0.94 15.43
N PRO A 129 -6.37 0.53 14.32
CA PRO A 129 -5.71 0.44 13.03
C PRO A 129 -5.30 1.82 12.51
N PRO A 130 -4.30 1.90 11.59
CA PRO A 130 -3.68 3.15 11.18
C PRO A 130 -4.63 4.26 10.76
N LEU A 131 -5.61 3.97 9.89
CA LEU A 131 -6.57 4.97 9.40
C LEU A 131 -7.49 5.49 10.50
N ALA A 132 -7.98 4.61 11.38
CA ALA A 132 -8.82 4.99 12.52
C ALA A 132 -8.01 5.79 13.58
N ALA A 133 -6.76 5.42 13.82
CA ALA A 133 -5.85 6.15 14.69
C ALA A 133 -5.59 7.56 14.16
N MET A 134 -5.29 7.69 12.86
CA MET A 134 -5.12 8.98 12.20
C MET A 134 -6.38 9.86 12.31
N LEU A 135 -7.55 9.30 12.01
CA LEU A 135 -8.83 10.00 12.13
C LEU A 135 -9.09 10.48 13.56
N LYS A 136 -8.85 9.63 14.56
CA LYS A 136 -9.00 9.99 15.97
C LYS A 136 -8.07 11.14 16.38
N LYS A 137 -6.82 11.10 15.96
CA LYS A 137 -5.83 12.15 16.26
C LYS A 137 -6.10 13.46 15.51
N ALA A 138 -6.59 13.39 14.27
CA ALA A 138 -7.00 14.55 13.49
C ALA A 138 -8.26 15.22 14.04
N SER A 139 -9.19 14.44 14.61
CA SER A 139 -10.47 14.91 15.19
C SER A 139 -10.35 15.35 16.66
N GLY A 140 -9.16 15.64 17.13
CA GLY A 140 -8.90 16.00 18.51
C GLY A 140 -9.37 17.40 18.87
N GLN A 141 -9.21 17.72 20.14
CA GLN A 141 -9.49 19.04 20.71
C GLN A 141 -8.40 19.38 21.71
N VAL A 142 -8.03 20.64 21.77
CA VAL A 142 -7.11 21.19 22.76
C VAL A 142 -7.81 22.24 23.60
N ASN A 143 -7.37 22.43 24.83
CA ASN A 143 -7.89 23.52 25.66
C ASN A 143 -7.37 24.85 25.14
N SER A 144 -8.22 25.84 25.02
CA SER A 144 -7.88 27.21 24.59
C SER A 144 -7.22 28.04 25.70
N ILE A 145 -6.49 27.38 26.60
CA ILE A 145 -6.03 27.96 27.89
C ILE A 145 -5.05 29.13 27.76
N ASP A 146 -4.39 29.27 26.63
CA ASP A 146 -3.25 30.19 26.56
C ASP A 146 -3.61 31.62 26.15
N GLY A 147 -4.81 32.09 26.42
CA GLY A 147 -5.12 33.46 26.02
C GLY A 147 -6.39 34.11 26.54
N SER A 148 -7.27 33.41 27.26
CA SER A 148 -8.44 34.07 27.85
C SER A 148 -8.25 34.28 29.33
N GLU A 149 -8.30 35.53 29.75
CA GLU A 149 -8.27 35.92 31.17
C GLU A 149 -9.49 35.43 31.96
N ASP A 150 -10.46 34.83 31.29
CA ASP A 150 -11.77 34.46 31.86
C ASP A 150 -11.89 33.02 32.32
N GLY A 151 -10.86 32.19 32.18
CA GLY A 151 -10.80 30.85 32.77
C GLY A 151 -11.86 29.84 32.31
N THR A 152 -12.73 30.17 31.36
CA THR A 152 -13.68 29.27 30.71
C THR A 152 -12.95 28.54 29.60
N GLY A 153 -12.25 27.47 29.94
CA GLY A 153 -11.49 26.68 28.97
C GLY A 153 -12.37 26.00 27.94
N GLU A 154 -12.81 26.74 26.91
CA GLU A 154 -13.44 26.15 25.75
C GLU A 154 -12.44 25.26 25.01
N LYS A 155 -12.89 24.08 24.62
CA LYS A 155 -12.10 23.18 23.78
C LYS A 155 -12.25 23.62 22.33
N VAL A 156 -11.13 23.82 21.66
CA VAL A 156 -11.08 24.14 20.24
C VAL A 156 -10.62 22.95 19.40
N PRO A 157 -11.15 22.74 18.21
CA PRO A 157 -10.69 21.69 17.28
C PRO A 157 -9.20 21.84 17.01
N HIS A 158 -8.45 20.77 17.18
CA HIS A 158 -7.01 20.70 16.85
C HIS A 158 -6.55 19.26 16.78
N SER A 159 -5.54 18.96 15.96
CA SER A 159 -4.92 17.64 16.01
C SER A 159 -4.23 17.40 17.37
N THR A 160 -4.37 16.19 17.89
CA THR A 160 -3.73 15.77 19.16
C THR A 160 -2.41 15.00 18.94
N ALA A 161 -1.93 14.98 17.71
CA ALA A 161 -0.62 14.45 17.31
C ALA A 161 0.02 15.40 16.28
N PRO A 162 1.34 15.37 16.10
CA PRO A 162 2.04 16.21 15.15
C PRO A 162 1.80 15.75 13.70
N LEU A 163 0.60 15.95 13.21
CA LEU A 163 0.18 15.59 11.85
C LEU A 163 0.41 16.75 10.88
N VAL A 164 0.72 16.42 9.62
CA VAL A 164 0.58 17.32 8.49
C VAL A 164 -0.69 16.97 7.75
N SER A 165 -1.66 17.88 7.72
CA SER A 165 -2.93 17.70 7.04
C SER A 165 -3.02 18.65 5.85
N VAL A 166 -3.37 18.12 4.68
CA VAL A 166 -3.65 18.90 3.48
C VAL A 166 -5.10 18.64 3.08
N ALA A 167 -5.95 19.63 3.18
CA ALA A 167 -7.36 19.55 2.85
C ALA A 167 -7.72 20.59 1.78
N VAL A 168 -8.19 20.12 0.61
CA VAL A 168 -8.46 20.99 -0.53
C VAL A 168 -9.89 20.80 -1.03
N GLN A 169 -10.57 21.91 -1.37
CA GLN A 169 -11.96 21.90 -1.80
C GLN A 169 -12.13 21.39 -3.24
N ALA A 170 -11.19 21.69 -4.12
CA ALA A 170 -11.27 21.34 -5.53
C ALA A 170 -10.33 20.20 -5.90
N GLY A 171 -9.04 20.43 -5.96
CA GLY A 171 -8.05 19.43 -6.39
C GLY A 171 -6.65 19.71 -5.87
N LEU A 172 -5.88 18.64 -5.67
CA LEU A 172 -4.48 18.67 -5.30
C LEU A 172 -3.64 18.14 -6.47
N GLY A 173 -2.77 18.97 -7.03
CA GLY A 173 -1.76 18.58 -8.00
C GLY A 173 -0.40 18.43 -7.33
N MET A 174 0.28 17.29 -7.59
CA MET A 174 1.65 17.05 -7.19
C MET A 174 2.47 16.68 -8.44
N THR A 175 3.46 17.48 -8.79
CA THR A 175 4.29 17.28 -9.97
C THR A 175 5.76 17.45 -9.62
N ALA A 176 6.61 16.60 -10.19
CA ALA A 176 8.07 16.69 -10.06
C ALA A 176 8.69 16.53 -11.45
N ALA A 177 9.76 17.29 -11.72
CA ALA A 177 10.46 17.21 -13.00
C ALA A 177 11.21 15.88 -13.15
N ASP A 178 11.79 15.38 -12.07
CA ASP A 178 12.57 14.15 -12.07
C ASP A 178 11.82 13.02 -11.35
N GLY A 179 11.92 12.91 -10.05
CA GLY A 179 11.37 11.80 -9.28
C GLY A 179 10.40 12.24 -8.18
N LEU A 180 9.35 11.46 -7.96
CA LEU A 180 8.45 11.57 -6.81
C LEU A 180 8.60 10.32 -5.95
N HIS A 181 9.09 10.47 -4.72
CA HIS A 181 9.24 9.39 -3.76
C HIS A 181 8.22 9.55 -2.63
N VAL A 182 7.41 8.51 -2.41
CA VAL A 182 6.45 8.44 -1.30
C VAL A 182 6.82 7.25 -0.44
N ALA A 183 7.14 7.48 0.82
CA ALA A 183 7.47 6.43 1.79
C ALA A 183 6.64 6.61 3.06
N ALA A 184 6.10 5.52 3.58
CA ALA A 184 5.39 5.48 4.86
C ALA A 184 6.02 4.40 5.74
N GLY A 185 6.34 4.73 6.99
CA GLY A 185 6.91 3.78 7.96
C GLY A 185 5.92 2.72 8.43
N GLU A 186 4.63 2.91 8.18
CA GLU A 186 3.57 2.03 8.64
C GLU A 186 2.64 1.64 7.48
N THR A 187 1.70 2.50 7.09
CA THR A 187 0.69 2.20 6.08
C THR A 187 0.52 3.38 5.13
N ALA A 188 0.47 3.11 3.83
CA ALA A 188 -0.02 4.03 2.82
C ALA A 188 -1.42 3.59 2.37
N HIS A 189 -2.40 4.50 2.39
CA HIS A 189 -3.78 4.24 2.02
C HIS A 189 -4.23 5.23 0.94
N PHE A 190 -4.69 4.70 -0.19
CA PHE A 190 -5.25 5.47 -1.29
C PHE A 190 -6.73 5.10 -1.44
N ALA A 191 -7.62 6.08 -1.29
CA ALA A 191 -9.05 5.92 -1.47
C ALA A 191 -9.58 6.99 -2.42
N THR A 192 -10.37 6.59 -3.42
CA THR A 192 -11.01 7.48 -4.38
C THR A 192 -12.50 7.21 -4.42
N GLY A 193 -13.32 8.24 -4.57
CA GLY A 193 -14.76 8.09 -4.71
C GLY A 193 -15.21 7.67 -6.11
N ARG A 194 -14.30 7.65 -7.09
CA ARG A 194 -14.54 7.25 -8.49
C ARG A 194 -13.37 6.42 -9.00
N ASP A 195 -12.60 6.95 -9.92
CA ASP A 195 -11.58 6.22 -10.65
C ASP A 195 -10.17 6.48 -10.09
N MET A 196 -9.30 5.50 -10.22
CA MET A 196 -7.87 5.62 -10.04
C MET A 196 -7.16 5.12 -11.30
N HIS A 197 -6.37 5.99 -11.94
CA HIS A 197 -5.60 5.65 -13.13
C HIS A 197 -4.11 5.63 -12.80
N VAL A 198 -3.43 4.58 -13.27
CA VAL A 198 -1.96 4.48 -13.23
C VAL A 198 -1.49 4.27 -14.67
N ALA A 199 -0.67 5.19 -15.17
CA ALA A 199 -0.07 5.09 -16.50
C ALA A 199 1.44 5.24 -16.37
N VAL A 200 2.21 4.35 -17.00
CA VAL A 200 3.67 4.28 -16.96
C VAL A 200 4.17 4.02 -18.37
N ASP A 201 5.16 4.77 -18.80
CA ASP A 201 5.74 4.62 -20.15
C ASP A 201 6.57 3.34 -20.29
N GLU A 202 7.31 2.98 -19.24
CA GLU A 202 8.21 1.81 -19.28
C GLU A 202 7.65 0.65 -18.43
N SER A 203 7.99 0.57 -17.17
CA SER A 203 7.70 -0.59 -16.32
C SER A 203 6.95 -0.23 -15.06
N LEU A 204 5.92 -1.00 -14.74
CA LEU A 204 5.25 -0.98 -13.45
C LEU A 204 5.60 -2.26 -12.68
N SER A 205 6.23 -2.11 -11.51
CA SER A 205 6.54 -3.24 -10.62
C SER A 205 5.73 -3.15 -9.34
N VAL A 206 5.09 -4.25 -8.96
CA VAL A 206 4.32 -4.36 -7.70
C VAL A 206 4.86 -5.55 -6.91
N HIS A 207 5.45 -5.29 -5.75
CA HIS A 207 6.01 -6.32 -4.88
C HIS A 207 5.36 -6.26 -3.51
N SER A 208 5.05 -7.42 -2.94
CA SER A 208 4.50 -7.56 -1.58
C SER A 208 5.21 -8.68 -0.84
N GLY A 209 5.57 -8.45 0.42
CA GLY A 209 6.21 -9.46 1.26
C GLY A 209 5.29 -10.58 1.72
N GLN A 210 3.96 -10.42 1.62
CA GLN A 210 3.00 -11.43 2.09
C GLN A 210 1.97 -11.80 1.02
N ALA A 211 1.12 -10.85 0.59
CA ALA A 211 0.01 -11.16 -0.31
C ALA A 211 -0.37 -9.96 -1.18
N ILE A 212 -0.87 -10.25 -2.37
CA ILE A 212 -1.52 -9.29 -3.26
C ILE A 212 -2.95 -9.76 -3.46
N GLY A 213 -3.94 -8.91 -3.12
CA GLY A 213 -5.36 -9.15 -3.37
C GLY A 213 -5.89 -8.19 -4.43
N MET A 214 -6.63 -8.70 -5.39
CA MET A 214 -7.37 -7.93 -6.38
C MET A 214 -8.83 -8.35 -6.37
N LEU A 215 -9.74 -7.41 -6.13
CA LEU A 215 -11.17 -7.66 -6.06
C LEU A 215 -11.91 -6.61 -6.89
N ALA A 216 -12.74 -7.04 -7.83
CA ALA A 216 -13.54 -6.16 -8.66
C ALA A 216 -14.99 -6.64 -8.72
N GLY A 217 -15.95 -5.69 -8.86
CA GLY A 217 -17.39 -5.99 -8.97
C GLY A 217 -18.03 -6.50 -7.67
N ALA A 218 -17.37 -6.39 -6.52
CA ALA A 218 -17.83 -6.99 -5.26
C ALA A 218 -18.84 -6.10 -4.49
N VAL A 219 -18.87 -4.79 -4.75
CA VAL A 219 -19.78 -3.82 -4.10
C VAL A 219 -20.88 -3.39 -5.06
N GLY A 220 -20.57 -3.28 -6.33
CA GLY A 220 -21.50 -2.97 -7.40
C GLY A 220 -20.99 -3.56 -8.71
N ALA A 221 -21.91 -3.93 -9.61
CA ALA A 221 -21.52 -4.43 -10.94
C ALA A 221 -20.83 -3.30 -11.73
N GLY A 222 -19.70 -3.62 -12.36
CA GLY A 222 -19.07 -2.71 -13.33
C GLY A 222 -19.90 -2.57 -14.60
N ASP A 223 -19.67 -1.51 -15.38
CA ASP A 223 -20.31 -1.32 -16.67
C ASP A 223 -20.07 -2.52 -17.58
N GLY A 224 -21.13 -3.08 -18.13
CA GLY A 224 -21.05 -4.26 -18.99
C GLY A 224 -20.51 -5.52 -18.30
N ASN A 225 -20.69 -5.67 -16.99
CA ASN A 225 -20.15 -6.78 -16.17
C ASN A 225 -18.62 -6.94 -16.27
N THR A 226 -17.90 -5.84 -16.44
CA THR A 226 -16.44 -5.87 -16.49
C THR A 226 -15.88 -6.04 -15.08
N GLY A 227 -15.16 -7.16 -14.88
CA GLY A 227 -14.39 -7.43 -13.65
C GLY A 227 -12.89 -7.10 -13.84
N ILE A 228 -12.03 -8.09 -13.69
CA ILE A 228 -10.59 -7.98 -13.91
C ILE A 228 -10.25 -8.44 -15.32
N LYS A 229 -9.50 -7.64 -16.08
CA LYS A 229 -8.98 -7.99 -17.40
C LYS A 229 -7.48 -7.84 -17.42
N LEU A 230 -6.76 -8.87 -17.88
CA LEU A 230 -5.32 -8.88 -18.05
C LEU A 230 -5.01 -9.12 -19.52
N TYR A 231 -4.32 -8.19 -20.18
CA TYR A 231 -3.92 -8.28 -21.57
C TYR A 231 -2.44 -7.96 -21.72
N ALA A 232 -1.72 -8.79 -22.48
CA ALA A 232 -0.44 -8.44 -23.07
C ALA A 232 -0.66 -8.16 -24.55
N GLY A 233 -0.38 -6.94 -25.00
CA GLY A 233 -0.48 -6.58 -26.44
C GLY A 233 0.59 -7.26 -27.26
N GLN A 234 1.77 -7.43 -26.68
CA GLN A 234 2.90 -8.18 -27.22
C GLN A 234 3.59 -8.92 -26.06
N GLY A 235 4.22 -10.06 -26.37
CA GLY A 235 4.83 -10.92 -25.35
C GLY A 235 3.83 -11.81 -24.61
N ASP A 236 4.25 -12.39 -23.51
CA ASP A 236 3.54 -13.44 -22.78
C ASP A 236 2.82 -12.91 -21.54
N VAL A 237 1.80 -13.64 -21.09
CA VAL A 237 1.23 -13.52 -19.75
C VAL A 237 1.62 -14.77 -18.97
N ASP A 238 2.55 -14.61 -18.03
CA ASP A 238 3.05 -15.69 -17.20
C ASP A 238 2.38 -15.69 -15.82
N VAL A 239 1.82 -16.83 -15.41
CA VAL A 239 1.19 -17.00 -14.09
C VAL A 239 1.75 -18.26 -13.45
N GLN A 240 2.50 -18.11 -12.35
CA GLN A 240 3.23 -19.21 -11.72
C GLN A 240 3.01 -19.24 -10.21
N ALA A 241 2.79 -20.43 -9.64
CA ALA A 241 2.92 -20.72 -8.21
C ALA A 241 4.10 -21.69 -8.02
N GLN A 242 5.23 -21.18 -7.54
CA GLN A 242 6.48 -21.94 -7.49
C GLN A 242 6.58 -22.92 -6.31
N SER A 243 5.79 -22.72 -5.26
CA SER A 243 5.83 -23.57 -4.04
C SER A 243 4.49 -24.19 -3.65
N ASP A 244 3.39 -23.78 -4.29
CA ASP A 244 2.04 -24.24 -3.95
C ASP A 244 1.19 -24.39 -5.22
N GLN A 245 -0.11 -24.21 -5.15
CA GLN A 245 -1.09 -24.49 -6.20
C GLN A 245 -1.61 -23.22 -6.89
N ILE A 246 -2.05 -23.36 -8.13
CA ILE A 246 -2.91 -22.39 -8.81
C ILE A 246 -4.33 -22.97 -8.87
N THR A 247 -5.30 -22.23 -8.35
CA THR A 247 -6.72 -22.60 -8.45
C THR A 247 -7.43 -21.63 -9.38
N LEU A 248 -8.05 -22.14 -10.44
CA LEU A 248 -8.91 -21.40 -11.35
C LEU A 248 -10.33 -21.94 -11.26
N ALA A 249 -11.29 -21.12 -10.84
CA ALA A 249 -12.68 -21.52 -10.69
C ALA A 249 -13.61 -20.49 -11.35
N ALA A 250 -14.63 -20.96 -12.05
CA ALA A 250 -15.70 -20.17 -12.62
C ALA A 250 -17.05 -20.76 -12.26
N LYS A 251 -18.03 -19.92 -11.90
CA LYS A 251 -19.39 -20.38 -11.57
C LYS A 251 -20.10 -21.01 -12.77
N GLU A 252 -19.89 -20.44 -13.96
CA GLU A 252 -20.66 -20.85 -15.16
C GLU A 252 -19.76 -21.49 -16.22
N LEU A 253 -18.72 -20.79 -16.68
CA LEU A 253 -17.95 -21.22 -17.84
C LEU A 253 -16.48 -20.81 -17.73
N MET A 254 -15.60 -21.79 -17.93
CA MET A 254 -14.17 -21.58 -18.15
C MET A 254 -13.81 -21.94 -19.59
N ARG A 255 -13.10 -21.07 -20.31
CA ARG A 255 -12.62 -21.30 -21.68
C ARG A 255 -11.11 -21.18 -21.73
N LEU A 256 -10.45 -22.17 -22.33
CA LEU A 256 -9.03 -22.15 -22.68
C LEU A 256 -8.94 -22.30 -24.21
N ILE A 257 -8.46 -21.27 -24.90
CA ILE A 257 -8.44 -21.22 -26.36
C ILE A 257 -7.06 -20.76 -26.83
N ALA A 258 -6.42 -21.56 -27.71
CA ALA A 258 -5.25 -21.15 -28.48
C ALA A 258 -5.69 -21.03 -29.95
N ALA A 259 -5.71 -19.80 -30.49
CA ALA A 259 -6.27 -19.57 -31.83
C ALA A 259 -5.39 -20.15 -32.95
N ASN A 260 -4.06 -20.04 -32.82
CA ASN A 260 -3.09 -20.40 -33.86
C ASN A 260 -2.10 -21.49 -33.44
N GLY A 261 -2.28 -22.05 -32.25
CA GLY A 261 -1.39 -23.07 -31.69
C GLY A 261 -2.17 -24.19 -31.02
N HIS A 262 -1.65 -24.71 -29.95
CA HIS A 262 -2.24 -25.81 -29.18
C HIS A 262 -2.31 -25.44 -27.69
N VAL A 263 -3.15 -26.17 -26.96
CA VAL A 263 -3.25 -26.11 -25.49
C VAL A 263 -2.57 -27.34 -24.94
N ASP A 264 -1.51 -27.14 -24.18
CA ASP A 264 -0.76 -28.19 -23.52
C ASP A 264 -1.20 -28.39 -22.07
N PHE A 265 -1.50 -29.65 -21.72
CA PHE A 265 -1.70 -30.08 -20.35
C PHE A 265 -0.64 -31.12 -19.99
N ALA A 266 0.19 -30.83 -19.03
CA ALA A 266 1.22 -31.75 -18.56
C ALA A 266 1.25 -31.79 -17.02
N ALA A 267 1.39 -32.97 -16.44
CA ALA A 267 1.53 -33.16 -15.01
C ALA A 267 2.50 -34.29 -14.71
N ALA A 268 3.29 -34.15 -13.65
CA ALA A 268 4.26 -35.17 -13.24
C ALA A 268 3.58 -36.45 -12.70
N LYS A 269 2.37 -36.34 -12.14
CA LYS A 269 1.66 -37.47 -11.53
C LYS A 269 0.42 -37.87 -12.33
N SER A 270 -0.58 -36.99 -12.42
CA SER A 270 -1.84 -37.32 -13.09
C SER A 270 -2.51 -36.09 -13.68
N ILE A 271 -3.27 -36.30 -14.75
CA ILE A 271 -4.26 -35.37 -15.31
C ILE A 271 -5.62 -36.04 -15.19
N GLU A 272 -6.61 -35.36 -14.59
CA GLU A 272 -7.95 -35.84 -14.43
C GLU A 272 -8.97 -34.83 -14.95
N LEU A 273 -9.88 -35.28 -15.81
CA LEU A 273 -11.02 -34.53 -16.29
C LEU A 273 -12.28 -35.27 -15.85
N CYS A 274 -13.12 -34.66 -15.04
CA CYS A 274 -14.33 -35.30 -14.51
C CYS A 274 -15.53 -34.37 -14.55
N THR A 275 -16.71 -34.96 -14.51
CA THR A 275 -18.02 -34.29 -14.41
C THR A 275 -18.74 -34.72 -13.16
N GLU A 276 -19.67 -33.89 -12.63
CA GLU A 276 -20.53 -34.24 -11.49
C GLU A 276 -21.28 -35.56 -11.71
N GLY A 277 -21.66 -35.89 -12.95
CA GLY A 277 -22.33 -37.14 -13.32
C GLY A 277 -21.44 -38.38 -13.31
N GLY A 278 -20.19 -38.31 -12.87
CA GLY A 278 -19.27 -39.44 -12.68
C GLY A 278 -18.55 -39.93 -13.94
N ALA A 279 -18.66 -39.21 -15.07
CA ALA A 279 -17.82 -39.50 -16.24
C ALA A 279 -16.45 -38.90 -16.07
N SER A 280 -15.38 -39.68 -16.32
CA SER A 280 -14.00 -39.23 -16.14
C SER A 280 -13.03 -39.75 -17.21
N LEU A 281 -11.99 -38.96 -17.46
CA LEU A 281 -10.77 -39.32 -18.15
C LEU A 281 -9.61 -39.10 -17.20
N LYS A 282 -8.84 -40.13 -16.90
CA LYS A 282 -7.64 -40.08 -16.06
C LYS A 282 -6.42 -40.59 -16.82
N ILE A 283 -5.35 -39.82 -16.79
CA ILE A 283 -4.03 -40.16 -17.32
C ILE A 283 -3.09 -40.25 -16.12
N GLU A 284 -2.55 -41.43 -15.80
CA GLU A 284 -1.73 -41.66 -14.63
C GLU A 284 -0.82 -42.88 -14.81
N GLY A 285 0.47 -42.75 -14.43
CA GLY A 285 1.39 -43.89 -14.41
C GLY A 285 1.53 -44.62 -15.75
N GLY A 286 1.41 -43.93 -16.89
CA GLY A 286 1.44 -44.51 -18.23
C GLY A 286 0.13 -45.11 -18.71
N ASN A 287 -0.94 -45.03 -17.91
CA ASN A 287 -2.27 -45.53 -18.27
C ASN A 287 -3.23 -44.42 -18.63
N ILE A 288 -4.18 -44.72 -19.53
CA ILE A 288 -5.31 -43.84 -19.84
C ILE A 288 -6.60 -44.60 -19.48
N THR A 289 -7.39 -44.07 -18.55
CA THR A 289 -8.63 -44.68 -18.09
C THR A 289 -9.81 -43.80 -18.46
N PHE A 290 -10.78 -44.35 -19.16
CA PHE A 290 -12.11 -43.77 -19.41
C PHE A 290 -13.12 -44.48 -18.54
N ALA A 291 -13.86 -43.79 -17.70
CA ALA A 291 -14.90 -44.36 -16.86
C ALA A 291 -16.17 -43.49 -16.95
N CYS A 292 -17.33 -44.15 -17.03
CA CYS A 292 -18.63 -43.49 -16.95
C CYS A 292 -19.70 -44.45 -16.48
N PRO A 293 -20.73 -44.00 -15.74
CA PRO A 293 -21.88 -44.85 -15.38
C PRO A 293 -22.83 -45.11 -16.56
N GLY A 294 -22.72 -44.34 -17.64
CA GLY A 294 -23.55 -44.44 -18.83
C GLY A 294 -22.85 -45.11 -20.02
N LYS A 295 -23.11 -44.61 -21.24
CA LYS A 295 -22.62 -45.17 -22.52
C LYS A 295 -21.42 -44.37 -23.03
N ILE A 296 -20.37 -45.08 -23.47
CA ILE A 296 -19.28 -44.51 -24.27
C ILE A 296 -19.62 -44.67 -25.77
N SER A 297 -19.64 -43.57 -26.51
CA SER A 297 -19.87 -43.57 -27.97
C SER A 297 -18.65 -43.00 -28.70
N ILE A 298 -18.05 -43.82 -29.57
CA ILE A 298 -16.88 -43.43 -30.37
C ILE A 298 -17.32 -43.40 -31.83
N LYS A 299 -17.24 -42.19 -32.46
CA LYS A 299 -17.54 -42.01 -33.87
C LYS A 299 -16.25 -41.60 -34.58
N ALA A 300 -15.76 -42.41 -35.50
CA ALA A 300 -14.55 -42.16 -36.30
C ALA A 300 -14.64 -42.86 -37.64
N ALA A 301 -14.03 -42.31 -38.66
CA ALA A 301 -13.93 -42.93 -40.00
C ALA A 301 -13.11 -44.24 -39.92
N SER A 302 -12.05 -44.27 -39.13
CA SER A 302 -11.24 -45.45 -38.85
C SER A 302 -10.82 -45.52 -37.38
N LYS A 303 -10.55 -46.72 -36.86
CA LYS A 303 -10.03 -46.99 -35.51
C LYS A 303 -8.82 -47.89 -35.65
N SER A 304 -7.71 -47.55 -35.04
CA SER A 304 -6.50 -48.36 -35.04
C SER A 304 -5.99 -48.51 -33.59
N PHE A 305 -5.66 -49.74 -33.21
CA PHE A 305 -5.00 -50.09 -31.96
C PHE A 305 -3.67 -50.74 -32.30
N THR A 306 -2.57 -50.13 -31.95
CA THR A 306 -1.22 -50.61 -32.18
C THR A 306 -0.58 -51.08 -30.88
N GLY A 307 0.57 -51.75 -30.94
CA GLY A 307 1.31 -52.19 -29.76
C GLY A 307 1.76 -51.02 -28.85
N PRO A 308 2.30 -51.31 -27.68
CA PRO A 308 2.72 -50.31 -26.70
C PRO A 308 3.79 -49.38 -27.27
N THR A 309 3.67 -48.10 -26.91
CA THR A 309 4.67 -47.08 -27.20
C THR A 309 4.97 -46.27 -25.92
N SER A 310 6.14 -45.69 -25.85
CA SER A 310 6.54 -44.87 -24.71
C SER A 310 7.14 -43.56 -25.25
N LEU A 311 6.68 -42.44 -24.69
CA LEU A 311 7.21 -41.10 -24.90
C LEU A 311 7.45 -40.46 -23.54
N SER A 312 8.60 -39.82 -23.37
CA SER A 312 8.87 -38.98 -22.21
C SER A 312 8.69 -37.51 -22.56
N ARG A 313 8.25 -36.70 -21.62
CA ARG A 313 8.20 -35.25 -21.72
C ARG A 313 8.94 -34.64 -20.55
N ASP A 314 9.85 -33.72 -20.84
CA ASP A 314 10.54 -32.95 -19.82
C ASP A 314 9.54 -31.97 -19.17
N MET A 315 9.49 -32.01 -17.86
CA MET A 315 8.71 -31.07 -17.06
C MET A 315 9.57 -29.82 -16.74
N PRO A 316 8.97 -28.62 -16.67
CA PRO A 316 9.67 -27.41 -16.28
C PRO A 316 10.37 -27.62 -14.93
N ALA A 317 11.66 -27.32 -14.86
CA ALA A 317 12.39 -27.26 -13.62
C ALA A 317 12.32 -25.81 -13.10
N TRP A 318 11.68 -25.63 -11.95
CA TRP A 318 11.66 -24.35 -11.29
C TRP A 318 13.01 -24.06 -10.65
N SER A 319 13.55 -22.88 -10.89
CA SER A 319 14.70 -22.42 -10.13
C SER A 319 14.30 -22.30 -8.66
N LYS A 320 15.01 -23.01 -7.79
CA LYS A 320 14.84 -22.84 -6.34
C LYS A 320 15.38 -21.46 -6.01
N THR A 321 14.51 -20.47 -5.91
CA THR A 321 14.86 -19.15 -5.41
C THR A 321 15.29 -19.32 -3.97
N GLN A 322 16.55 -19.04 -3.67
CA GLN A 322 17.03 -18.97 -2.29
C GLN A 322 16.82 -17.55 -1.82
N PHE A 323 15.98 -17.39 -0.82
CA PHE A 323 15.91 -16.15 -0.05
C PHE A 323 17.06 -16.17 0.94
N ASP A 324 17.83 -15.09 0.99
CA ASP A 324 18.91 -14.92 1.92
C ASP A 324 18.68 -13.68 2.80
N GLU A 325 18.97 -13.81 4.08
CA GLU A 325 18.85 -12.74 5.04
C GLU A 325 20.07 -12.73 5.97
N LYS A 326 20.57 -11.54 6.24
CA LYS A 326 21.70 -11.28 7.11
C LYS A 326 21.30 -10.21 8.12
N PHE A 327 21.42 -10.52 9.39
CA PHE A 327 21.07 -9.58 10.46
C PHE A 327 22.29 -8.80 10.91
N VAL A 328 22.11 -7.52 11.19
CA VAL A 328 23.11 -6.67 11.87
C VAL A 328 22.58 -6.37 13.27
N ILE A 329 23.32 -6.80 14.29
CA ILE A 329 22.95 -6.58 15.69
C ILE A 329 23.63 -5.32 16.19
N THR A 330 22.84 -4.36 16.62
CA THR A 330 23.30 -3.07 17.14
C THR A 330 22.85 -2.88 18.59
N ASP A 331 23.61 -2.11 19.32
CA ASP A 331 23.25 -1.67 20.67
C ASP A 331 22.16 -0.61 20.61
N GLU A 332 21.09 -0.82 21.35
CA GLU A 332 19.88 0.02 21.31
C GLU A 332 20.13 1.46 21.75
N LEU A 333 21.07 1.68 22.66
CA LEU A 333 21.37 3.01 23.20
C LEU A 333 22.38 3.79 22.36
N THR A 334 23.36 3.10 21.81
CA THR A 334 24.48 3.74 21.10
C THR A 334 24.41 3.61 19.58
N GLY A 335 23.56 2.74 19.06
CA GLY A 335 23.45 2.40 17.64
C GLY A 335 24.67 1.67 17.07
N LYS A 336 25.69 1.35 17.89
CA LYS A 336 26.92 0.70 17.44
C LYS A 336 26.74 -0.80 17.24
N PRO A 337 27.42 -1.40 16.23
CA PRO A 337 27.40 -2.84 16.02
C PRO A 337 27.93 -3.62 17.25
N ILE A 338 27.23 -4.69 17.63
CA ILE A 338 27.65 -5.56 18.72
C ILE A 338 28.42 -6.74 18.15
N LYS A 339 29.73 -6.75 18.33
CA LYS A 339 30.60 -7.85 17.96
C LYS A 339 30.62 -8.97 18.99
N ASN A 340 30.96 -10.18 18.55
CA ASN A 340 31.08 -11.38 19.37
C ASN A 340 29.79 -11.67 20.20
N GLN A 341 28.61 -11.34 19.64
CA GLN A 341 27.32 -11.67 20.23
C GLN A 341 26.87 -13.06 19.76
N PRO A 342 26.74 -14.04 20.65
CA PRO A 342 26.18 -15.34 20.29
C PRO A 342 24.71 -15.21 19.87
N TYR A 343 24.35 -15.89 18.79
CA TYR A 343 22.99 -15.89 18.26
C TYR A 343 22.54 -17.28 17.82
N LYS A 344 21.24 -17.42 17.65
CA LYS A 344 20.56 -18.58 17.06
C LYS A 344 19.54 -18.08 16.04
N ILE A 345 19.66 -18.51 14.79
CA ILE A 345 18.68 -18.27 13.73
C ILE A 345 17.91 -19.57 13.51
N THR A 346 16.60 -19.52 13.56
CA THR A 346 15.72 -20.64 13.22
C THR A 346 15.02 -20.33 11.91
N LEU A 347 15.28 -21.17 10.90
CA LEU A 347 14.67 -21.08 9.57
C LEU A 347 13.24 -21.65 9.58
N PRO A 348 12.41 -21.31 8.58
CA PRO A 348 11.03 -21.81 8.48
C PRO A 348 10.91 -23.35 8.44
N ASN A 349 11.92 -24.04 7.93
CA ASN A 349 12.00 -25.49 7.89
C ASN A 349 12.51 -26.11 9.22
N ASN A 350 12.56 -25.35 10.32
CA ASN A 350 13.11 -25.70 11.62
C ASN A 350 14.64 -25.96 11.65
N GLN A 351 15.33 -25.66 10.58
CA GLN A 351 16.79 -25.70 10.56
C GLN A 351 17.34 -24.58 11.44
N VAL A 352 18.42 -24.85 12.17
CA VAL A 352 19.02 -23.92 13.12
C VAL A 352 20.43 -23.57 12.68
N ILE A 353 20.72 -22.26 12.62
CA ILE A 353 22.06 -21.71 12.41
C ILE A 353 22.48 -21.02 13.71
N GLU A 354 23.58 -21.47 14.30
CA GLU A 354 24.16 -20.85 15.49
C GLU A 354 25.52 -20.26 15.17
N GLY A 355 25.83 -19.11 15.74
CA GLY A 355 27.10 -18.43 15.50
C GLY A 355 27.32 -17.26 16.45
N ILE A 356 28.34 -16.47 16.15
CA ILE A 356 28.66 -15.21 16.83
C ILE A 356 28.80 -14.11 15.77
N THR A 357 28.39 -12.90 16.11
CA THR A 357 28.51 -11.76 15.19
C THR A 357 29.97 -11.38 14.94
N ASN A 358 30.25 -10.90 13.73
CA ASN A 358 31.56 -10.38 13.32
C ASN A 358 31.82 -8.96 13.88
N GLU A 359 32.92 -8.33 13.45
CA GLU A 359 33.31 -6.96 13.87
C GLU A 359 32.27 -5.89 13.48
N GLN A 360 31.47 -6.12 12.45
CA GLN A 360 30.38 -5.26 11.97
C GLN A 360 29.03 -5.60 12.62
N GLY A 361 29.00 -6.52 13.61
CA GLY A 361 27.77 -6.96 14.26
C GLY A 361 26.89 -7.87 13.40
N GLU A 362 27.42 -8.38 12.29
CA GLU A 362 26.65 -9.18 11.33
C GLU A 362 26.61 -10.67 11.70
N THR A 363 25.46 -11.31 11.43
CA THR A 363 25.30 -12.77 11.49
C THR A 363 25.81 -13.44 10.21
N GLN A 364 25.86 -14.76 10.20
CA GLN A 364 25.98 -15.51 8.95
C GLN A 364 24.73 -15.31 8.08
N LEU A 365 24.91 -15.43 6.76
CA LEU A 365 23.82 -15.37 5.80
C LEU A 365 22.91 -16.58 5.98
N ALA A 366 21.66 -16.34 6.36
CA ALA A 366 20.63 -17.37 6.49
C ALA A 366 19.95 -17.54 5.13
N LYS A 367 19.99 -18.75 4.57
CA LYS A 367 19.35 -19.07 3.28
C LYS A 367 18.11 -19.91 3.50
N SER A 368 16.98 -19.51 2.94
CA SER A 368 15.71 -20.23 2.98
C SER A 368 15.14 -20.44 1.58
N SER A 369 14.39 -21.51 1.39
CA SER A 369 13.61 -21.74 0.17
C SER A 369 12.20 -21.13 0.23
N SER A 370 11.84 -20.47 1.32
CA SER A 370 10.55 -19.80 1.51
C SER A 370 10.74 -18.41 2.13
N ILE A 371 9.80 -17.50 1.85
CA ILE A 371 9.74 -16.13 2.40
C ILE A 371 9.29 -16.09 3.88
N ASP A 372 9.03 -17.23 4.50
CA ASP A 372 8.53 -17.30 5.87
C ASP A 372 9.47 -16.67 6.90
N LYS A 373 8.91 -16.26 8.04
CA LYS A 373 9.63 -15.55 9.09
C LYS A 373 10.84 -16.34 9.61
N ILE A 374 12.02 -15.79 9.45
CA ILE A 374 13.25 -16.25 10.10
C ILE A 374 13.25 -15.70 11.54
N LYS A 375 13.46 -16.57 12.53
CA LYS A 375 13.48 -16.18 13.93
C LYS A 375 14.92 -16.05 14.43
N LEU A 376 15.34 -14.81 14.75
CA LEU A 376 16.62 -14.53 15.39
C LEU A 376 16.45 -14.48 16.92
N GLN A 377 17.32 -15.16 17.65
CA GLN A 377 17.41 -15.13 19.11
C GLN A 377 18.85 -14.83 19.53
N LEU A 378 19.03 -13.87 20.41
CA LEU A 378 20.32 -13.59 21.03
C LEU A 378 20.55 -14.53 22.23
N LYS A 379 21.74 -15.10 22.33
CA LYS A 379 22.15 -15.91 23.48
C LYS A 379 22.96 -15.06 24.47
N PRO A 380 22.93 -15.36 25.77
CA PRO A 380 23.80 -14.69 26.73
C PRO A 380 25.27 -14.87 26.35
N LYS A 381 26.08 -13.82 26.49
CA LYS A 381 27.53 -13.95 26.42
C LYS A 381 28.00 -14.73 27.64
N ASN A 382 28.71 -15.86 27.45
CA ASN A 382 29.41 -16.50 28.57
C ASN A 382 30.43 -15.48 29.11
N LYS A 383 30.29 -15.13 30.38
CA LYS A 383 31.33 -14.38 31.09
C LYS A 383 32.52 -15.29 31.17
N SER A 384 33.54 -15.02 30.37
CA SER A 384 34.90 -15.59 30.56
C SER A 384 35.61 -14.86 31.70
#